data_e3374b779a3db9b812c39974a35a2e4c
#
_entry.id   e3374b779a3db9b812c39974a35a2e4c
#
_cell.length_a   1.000
_cell.length_b   1.000
_cell.length_c   1.000
_cell.angle_alpha   90.00
_cell.angle_beta   90.00
_cell.angle_gamma   90.00
#
_symmetry.space_group_name_H-M   'P 1'
#
loop_
_entity.id
_entity.type
_entity.pdbx_description
1 polymer ?
#
loop_
_entity_poly.entity_id
_entity_poly.type
_entity_poly.pdbx_seq_one_letter_code
_entity_poly.pdbx_strand_id
1 'polypeptide(L)'
;MSQTELIVEPGKQEILMTRTFDAPRDLVFKVTTDPELIPRWWGPRYLTTSVDEMDVRPGGKWRFVQRDQEGNVHAFHGVYHEIKAPERLVCTFEYEGVPGHVLLQTATYEDVGGKTKLTMQSVFQSVADRDGMVQAGMEVGARDMMDRIGELLAAARV
;
A
#
# COMPACT_ATOMS: atom_id res chain seq x y z
N MET A 1 -10.04 15.63 11.63
CA MET A 1 -8.92 14.94 10.98
C MET A 1 -9.35 13.56 10.51
N SER A 2 -8.94 13.25 9.32
CA SER A 2 -9.22 11.93 8.76
C SER A 2 -8.32 10.88 9.39
N GLN A 3 -8.89 9.77 9.82
CA GLN A 3 -8.14 8.67 10.39
C GLN A 3 -8.23 7.45 9.48
N THR A 4 -7.25 6.59 9.58
CA THR A 4 -7.24 5.33 8.85
C THR A 4 -8.20 4.33 9.50
N GLU A 5 -9.13 3.81 8.71
CA GLU A 5 -10.01 2.73 9.14
C GLU A 5 -9.50 1.41 8.59
N LEU A 6 -9.42 0.41 9.43
CA LEU A 6 -8.99 -0.92 9.06
C LEU A 6 -10.13 -1.90 9.40
N ILE A 7 -10.64 -2.60 8.39
CA ILE A 7 -11.74 -3.53 8.56
C ILE A 7 -11.21 -4.95 8.35
N VAL A 8 -11.25 -5.75 9.42
CA VAL A 8 -10.77 -7.12 9.46
C VAL A 8 -11.86 -8.00 10.07
N GLU A 9 -12.86 -8.36 9.26
CA GLU A 9 -13.98 -9.17 9.74
C GLU A 9 -13.59 -10.63 9.84
N PRO A 10 -13.99 -11.33 10.95
CA PRO A 10 -13.69 -12.76 11.08
C PRO A 10 -14.26 -13.58 9.92
N GLY A 11 -13.49 -14.57 9.45
CA GLY A 11 -13.93 -15.50 8.43
C GLY A 11 -13.88 -14.96 7.00
N LYS A 12 -13.35 -13.77 6.80
CA LYS A 12 -13.22 -13.17 5.47
C LYS A 12 -11.80 -13.35 4.94
N GLN A 13 -11.68 -13.37 3.61
CA GLN A 13 -10.38 -13.44 2.93
C GLN A 13 -9.81 -12.07 2.61
N GLU A 14 -10.44 -11.00 3.05
CA GLU A 14 -10.01 -9.65 2.70
C GLU A 14 -9.71 -8.78 3.91
N ILE A 15 -8.90 -7.75 3.66
CA ILE A 15 -8.70 -6.62 4.56
C ILE A 15 -9.02 -5.37 3.78
N LEU A 16 -9.82 -4.49 4.36
CA LEU A 16 -10.11 -3.16 3.80
C LEU A 16 -9.45 -2.10 4.65
N MET A 17 -8.79 -1.16 3.99
CA MET A 17 -8.18 -0.02 4.65
C MET A 17 -8.61 1.24 3.91
N THR A 18 -9.15 2.22 4.63
CA THR A 18 -9.63 3.45 4.01
C THR A 18 -9.13 4.67 4.76
N ARG A 19 -8.90 5.74 4.02
CA ARG A 19 -8.57 7.05 4.59
C ARG A 19 -8.91 8.15 3.59
N THR A 20 -9.43 9.26 4.09
CA THR A 20 -9.66 10.45 3.26
C THR A 20 -8.50 11.43 3.47
N PHE A 21 -7.87 11.83 2.37
CA PHE A 21 -6.78 12.80 2.35
C PHE A 21 -7.28 14.14 1.82
N ASP A 22 -6.81 15.23 2.42
CA ASP A 22 -7.15 16.58 1.99
C ASP A 22 -6.23 16.99 0.82
N ALA A 23 -6.42 16.33 -0.31
CA ALA A 23 -5.64 16.54 -1.52
C ALA A 23 -6.41 15.97 -2.72
N PRO A 24 -6.21 16.52 -3.94
CA PRO A 24 -6.89 16.00 -5.12
C PRO A 24 -6.34 14.64 -5.56
N ARG A 25 -7.17 13.87 -6.28
CA ARG A 25 -6.83 12.51 -6.71
C ARG A 25 -5.52 12.43 -7.49
N ASP A 26 -5.30 13.38 -8.36
CA ASP A 26 -4.08 13.40 -9.19
C ASP A 26 -2.83 13.39 -8.34
N LEU A 27 -2.84 14.18 -7.26
CA LEU A 27 -1.69 14.27 -6.36
C LEU A 27 -1.55 13.00 -5.52
N VAL A 28 -2.65 12.47 -5.00
CA VAL A 28 -2.62 11.23 -4.19
C VAL A 28 -2.14 10.06 -5.05
N PHE A 29 -2.65 9.94 -6.27
CA PHE A 29 -2.22 8.90 -7.20
C PHE A 29 -0.73 9.03 -7.51
N LYS A 30 -0.25 10.24 -7.77
CA LYS A 30 1.16 10.50 -8.05
C LYS A 30 2.04 10.09 -6.88
N VAL A 31 1.71 10.50 -5.66
CA VAL A 31 2.50 10.19 -4.47
C VAL A 31 2.62 8.69 -4.26
N THR A 32 1.55 7.94 -4.52
CA THR A 32 1.51 6.50 -4.29
C THR A 32 2.09 5.68 -5.44
N THR A 33 2.38 6.29 -6.59
CA THR A 33 2.91 5.56 -7.77
C THR A 33 4.25 6.08 -8.27
N ASP A 34 4.84 7.07 -7.61
CA ASP A 34 6.13 7.63 -8.01
C ASP A 34 7.27 6.85 -7.33
N PRO A 35 8.15 6.20 -8.09
CA PRO A 35 9.26 5.43 -7.53
C PRO A 35 10.17 6.24 -6.59
N GLU A 36 10.31 7.53 -6.85
CA GLU A 36 11.14 8.39 -6.01
C GLU A 36 10.51 8.64 -4.64
N LEU A 37 9.18 8.52 -4.54
CA LEU A 37 8.46 8.79 -3.29
C LEU A 37 8.15 7.52 -2.49
N ILE A 38 8.18 6.33 -3.11
CA ILE A 38 7.90 5.07 -2.43
C ILE A 38 8.73 4.91 -1.14
N PRO A 39 10.05 5.18 -1.15
CA PRO A 39 10.84 5.03 0.08
C PRO A 39 10.41 5.94 1.22
N ARG A 40 9.64 6.97 0.93
CA ARG A 40 9.23 7.97 1.91
C ARG A 40 7.92 7.64 2.62
N TRP A 41 7.17 6.65 2.12
CA TRP A 41 5.89 6.31 2.77
C TRP A 41 5.62 4.80 2.89
N TRP A 42 6.24 3.97 2.04
CA TRP A 42 5.90 2.55 1.99
C TRP A 42 6.53 1.80 3.18
N GLY A 43 5.68 1.11 3.96
CA GLY A 43 6.11 0.33 5.12
C GLY A 43 6.10 1.11 6.44
N PRO A 44 6.35 0.42 7.55
CA PRO A 44 6.39 1.06 8.86
C PRO A 44 7.58 2.00 9.00
N ARG A 45 7.48 2.95 9.92
CA ARG A 45 8.51 3.99 10.10
C ARG A 45 9.87 3.43 10.54
N TYR A 46 9.87 2.29 11.21
CA TYR A 46 11.11 1.71 11.73
C TYR A 46 11.92 0.93 10.68
N LEU A 47 11.39 0.82 9.46
CA LEU A 47 12.09 0.16 8.35
C LEU A 47 12.45 1.17 7.28
N THR A 48 13.58 0.91 6.60
CA THR A 48 13.99 1.70 5.43
C THR A 48 13.60 0.93 4.18
N THR A 49 12.91 1.59 3.25
CA THR A 49 12.45 0.98 2.01
C THR A 49 13.25 1.52 0.83
N SER A 50 13.70 0.62 -0.04
CA SER A 50 14.31 0.97 -1.33
C SER A 50 13.52 0.31 -2.45
N VAL A 51 13.51 0.97 -3.62
CA VAL A 51 12.84 0.45 -4.82
C VAL A 51 13.88 -0.24 -5.69
N ASP A 52 13.73 -1.56 -5.84
CA ASP A 52 14.60 -2.33 -6.73
C ASP A 52 14.08 -2.28 -8.16
N GLU A 53 12.78 -2.39 -8.32
CA GLU A 53 12.11 -2.32 -9.62
C GLU A 53 10.72 -1.71 -9.43
N MET A 54 10.29 -0.87 -10.38
CA MET A 54 8.92 -0.35 -10.38
C MET A 54 8.57 0.14 -11.78
N ASP A 55 7.86 -0.70 -12.53
CA ASP A 55 7.41 -0.40 -13.89
C ASP A 55 5.89 -0.23 -13.86
N VAL A 56 5.43 1.01 -13.72
CA VAL A 56 4.03 1.34 -13.49
C VAL A 56 3.26 1.31 -14.80
N ARG A 57 2.92 0.10 -15.25
CA ARG A 57 2.10 -0.15 -16.44
C ARG A 57 1.49 -1.54 -16.30
N PRO A 58 0.38 -1.84 -17.01
CA PRO A 58 -0.17 -3.20 -17.00
C PRO A 58 0.89 -4.21 -17.45
N GLY A 59 1.08 -5.26 -16.66
CA GLY A 59 2.12 -6.27 -16.89
C GLY A 59 3.49 -5.89 -16.35
N GLY A 60 3.67 -4.65 -15.88
CA GLY A 60 4.93 -4.23 -15.26
C GLY A 60 5.11 -4.84 -13.90
N LYS A 61 6.36 -4.96 -13.47
CA LYS A 61 6.72 -5.56 -12.19
C LYS A 61 7.14 -4.49 -11.19
N TRP A 62 6.97 -4.80 -9.93
CA TRP A 62 7.53 -3.98 -8.86
C TRP A 62 8.21 -4.87 -7.83
N ARG A 63 9.27 -4.35 -7.21
CA ARG A 63 9.98 -5.02 -6.12
C ARG A 63 10.52 -3.97 -5.17
N PHE A 64 10.11 -4.05 -3.90
CA PHE A 64 10.56 -3.14 -2.84
C PHE A 64 11.28 -3.95 -1.78
N VAL A 65 12.37 -3.39 -1.24
CA VAL A 65 13.20 -4.05 -0.24
C VAL A 65 13.22 -3.19 1.02
N GLN A 66 12.90 -3.81 2.15
CA GLN A 66 12.93 -3.15 3.45
C GLN A 66 14.10 -3.68 4.28
N ARG A 67 14.72 -2.77 5.04
CA ARG A 67 15.81 -3.11 5.95
C ARG A 67 15.52 -2.53 7.32
N ASP A 68 15.81 -3.31 8.37
CA ASP A 68 15.76 -2.82 9.74
C ASP A 68 17.15 -2.34 10.19
N GLN A 69 17.24 -1.84 11.42
CA GLN A 69 18.48 -1.30 11.95
C GLN A 69 19.55 -2.38 12.20
N GLU A 70 19.12 -3.63 12.29
CA GLU A 70 20.04 -4.77 12.51
C GLU A 70 20.53 -5.37 11.19
N GLY A 71 20.09 -4.81 10.06
CA GLY A 71 20.49 -5.28 8.74
C GLY A 71 19.64 -6.43 8.18
N ASN A 72 18.57 -6.81 8.87
CA ASN A 72 17.65 -7.80 8.32
C ASN A 72 16.92 -7.22 7.10
N VAL A 73 16.75 -8.04 6.08
CA VAL A 73 16.19 -7.64 4.80
C VAL A 73 14.89 -8.38 4.54
N HIS A 74 13.86 -7.63 4.14
CA HIS A 74 12.57 -8.18 3.75
C HIS A 74 12.23 -7.65 2.37
N ALA A 75 11.98 -8.53 1.42
CA ALA A 75 11.67 -8.13 0.05
C ALA A 75 10.24 -8.52 -0.31
N PHE A 76 9.62 -7.65 -1.10
CA PHE A 76 8.24 -7.80 -1.56
C PHE A 76 8.21 -7.53 -3.05
N HIS A 77 7.38 -8.26 -3.78
CA HIS A 77 7.24 -8.03 -5.23
C HIS A 77 5.82 -8.31 -5.68
N GLY A 78 5.53 -7.89 -6.89
CA GLY A 78 4.25 -8.13 -7.53
C GLY A 78 4.24 -7.68 -8.97
N VAL A 79 3.04 -7.73 -9.55
CA VAL A 79 2.79 -7.35 -10.95
C VAL A 79 1.59 -6.43 -10.97
N TYR A 80 1.69 -5.35 -11.76
CA TYR A 80 0.55 -4.46 -12.01
C TYR A 80 -0.36 -5.08 -13.05
N HIS A 81 -1.67 -5.07 -12.79
CA HIS A 81 -2.68 -5.59 -13.71
C HIS A 81 -3.51 -4.49 -14.35
N GLU A 82 -3.86 -3.46 -13.58
CA GLU A 82 -4.62 -2.33 -14.08
C GLU A 82 -4.05 -1.03 -13.52
N ILE A 83 -3.81 -0.06 -14.39
CA ILE A 83 -3.41 1.29 -14.02
C ILE A 83 -4.39 2.24 -14.70
N LYS A 84 -5.36 2.73 -13.94
CA LYS A 84 -6.36 3.69 -14.43
C LYS A 84 -6.24 4.99 -13.64
N ALA A 85 -5.26 5.80 -14.03
CA ALA A 85 -4.96 7.05 -13.33
C ALA A 85 -6.07 8.09 -13.55
N PRO A 86 -6.49 8.83 -12.54
CA PRO A 86 -6.09 8.74 -11.14
C PRO A 86 -7.10 7.96 -10.27
N GLU A 87 -7.82 7.02 -10.84
CA GLU A 87 -8.99 6.39 -10.22
C GLU A 87 -8.69 5.06 -9.54
N ARG A 88 -7.82 4.22 -10.15
CA ARG A 88 -7.72 2.84 -9.72
C ARG A 88 -6.38 2.20 -10.09
N LEU A 89 -5.89 1.35 -9.22
CA LEU A 89 -4.68 0.56 -9.45
C LEU A 89 -4.91 -0.84 -8.89
N VAL A 90 -4.61 -1.87 -9.70
CA VAL A 90 -4.72 -3.27 -9.28
C VAL A 90 -3.36 -3.93 -9.45
N CYS A 91 -2.87 -4.57 -8.40
CA CYS A 91 -1.60 -5.29 -8.45
C CYS A 91 -1.62 -6.49 -7.53
N THR A 92 -0.65 -7.39 -7.74
CA THR A 92 -0.40 -8.49 -6.80
C THR A 92 0.66 -8.08 -5.80
N PHE A 93 0.72 -8.79 -4.68
CA PHE A 93 1.67 -8.57 -3.61
C PHE A 93 2.10 -9.93 -3.06
N GLU A 94 3.40 -10.15 -2.97
CA GLU A 94 3.96 -11.36 -2.40
C GLU A 94 5.18 -11.00 -1.55
N TYR A 95 5.21 -11.51 -0.30
CA TYR A 95 6.38 -11.38 0.54
C TYR A 95 7.34 -12.51 0.22
N GLU A 96 8.57 -12.19 -0.16
CA GLU A 96 9.56 -13.19 -0.61
C GLU A 96 10.01 -14.13 0.49
N GLY A 97 9.84 -13.73 1.76
CA GLY A 97 10.14 -14.59 2.89
C GLY A 97 9.17 -15.75 3.08
N VAL A 98 7.98 -15.64 2.48
CA VAL A 98 6.94 -16.70 2.52
C VAL A 98 6.39 -16.86 1.10
N PRO A 99 7.17 -17.47 0.19
CA PRO A 99 6.78 -17.55 -1.21
C PRO A 99 5.54 -18.42 -1.42
N GLY A 100 4.78 -18.09 -2.46
CA GLY A 100 3.58 -18.83 -2.82
C GLY A 100 2.30 -18.31 -2.18
N HIS A 101 2.38 -17.29 -1.33
CA HIS A 101 1.23 -16.66 -0.69
C HIS A 101 1.03 -15.27 -1.29
N VAL A 102 0.20 -15.20 -2.34
CA VAL A 102 -0.03 -14.00 -3.13
C VAL A 102 -1.36 -13.39 -2.75
N LEU A 103 -1.39 -12.07 -2.58
CA LEU A 103 -2.65 -11.37 -2.40
C LEU A 103 -2.87 -10.39 -3.56
N LEU A 104 -4.14 -10.10 -3.82
CA LEU A 104 -4.54 -9.13 -4.83
C LEU A 104 -4.91 -7.83 -4.14
N GLN A 105 -4.24 -6.75 -4.51
CA GLN A 105 -4.50 -5.43 -3.96
C GLN A 105 -5.18 -4.55 -4.99
N THR A 106 -6.27 -3.90 -4.58
CA THR A 106 -6.98 -2.91 -5.38
C THR A 106 -6.99 -1.60 -4.61
N ALA A 107 -6.40 -0.58 -5.18
CA ALA A 107 -6.45 0.78 -4.64
C ALA A 107 -7.45 1.58 -5.46
N THR A 108 -8.44 2.17 -4.79
CA THR A 108 -9.45 3.02 -5.43
C THR A 108 -9.34 4.43 -4.86
N TYR A 109 -9.26 5.41 -5.73
CA TYR A 109 -9.12 6.82 -5.39
C TYR A 109 -10.40 7.55 -5.77
N GLU A 110 -11.23 7.89 -4.79
CA GLU A 110 -12.50 8.57 -5.03
C GLU A 110 -12.38 10.06 -4.75
N ASP A 111 -12.91 10.87 -5.67
CA ASP A 111 -13.02 12.31 -5.45
C ASP A 111 -14.23 12.57 -4.54
N VAL A 112 -13.98 13.16 -3.38
CA VAL A 112 -15.01 13.48 -2.40
C VAL A 112 -14.90 14.98 -2.10
N GLY A 113 -15.55 15.79 -2.92
CA GLY A 113 -15.56 17.26 -2.74
C GLY A 113 -14.17 17.87 -2.81
N GLY A 114 -13.32 17.43 -3.72
CA GLY A 114 -11.94 17.91 -3.88
C GLY A 114 -10.93 17.20 -3.00
N LYS A 115 -11.39 16.37 -2.07
CA LYS A 115 -10.54 15.48 -1.27
C LYS A 115 -10.53 14.10 -1.90
N THR A 116 -9.64 13.25 -1.46
CA THR A 116 -9.53 11.89 -1.99
C THR A 116 -9.77 10.85 -0.91
N LYS A 117 -10.75 9.98 -1.13
CA LYS A 117 -10.93 8.80 -0.30
C LYS A 117 -10.18 7.64 -0.96
N LEU A 118 -9.08 7.23 -0.33
CA LEU A 118 -8.29 6.09 -0.78
C LEU A 118 -8.77 4.85 -0.06
N THR A 119 -9.19 3.84 -0.83
CA THR A 119 -9.58 2.53 -0.32
C THR A 119 -8.62 1.50 -0.86
N MET A 120 -7.98 0.75 0.03
CA MET A 120 -7.10 -0.36 -0.35
C MET A 120 -7.76 -1.66 0.09
N GLN A 121 -8.08 -2.51 -0.88
CA GLN A 121 -8.63 -3.84 -0.64
C GLN A 121 -7.54 -4.86 -0.90
N SER A 122 -7.29 -5.72 0.07
CA SER A 122 -6.35 -6.83 -0.06
C SER A 122 -7.12 -8.13 0.04
N VAL A 123 -7.08 -8.96 -1.02
CA VAL A 123 -7.77 -10.25 -1.06
C VAL A 123 -6.72 -11.34 -1.03
N PHE A 124 -6.81 -12.21 -0.03
CA PHE A 124 -5.84 -13.29 0.21
C PHE A 124 -6.34 -14.59 -0.41
N GLN A 125 -5.42 -15.54 -0.62
CA GLN A 125 -5.78 -16.84 -1.20
C GLN A 125 -6.62 -17.69 -0.25
N SER A 126 -6.54 -17.42 1.05
CA SER A 126 -7.31 -18.16 2.05
C SER A 126 -7.55 -17.28 3.28
N VAL A 127 -8.52 -17.68 4.10
CA VAL A 127 -8.76 -17.03 5.40
C VAL A 127 -7.52 -17.18 6.29
N ALA A 128 -6.86 -18.34 6.25
CA ALA A 128 -5.66 -18.60 7.04
C ALA A 128 -4.52 -17.63 6.66
N ASP A 129 -4.32 -17.37 5.38
CA ASP A 129 -3.31 -16.40 4.93
C ASP A 129 -3.61 -15.00 5.44
N ARG A 130 -4.89 -14.58 5.36
CA ARG A 130 -5.33 -13.29 5.85
C ARG A 130 -5.07 -13.16 7.35
N ASP A 131 -5.50 -14.17 8.11
CA ASP A 131 -5.32 -14.17 9.56
C ASP A 131 -3.84 -14.18 9.95
N GLY A 132 -3.01 -14.90 9.20
CA GLY A 132 -1.57 -14.94 9.42
C GLY A 132 -0.93 -13.56 9.28
N MET A 133 -1.34 -12.79 8.27
CA MET A 133 -0.82 -11.44 8.07
C MET A 133 -1.26 -10.50 9.22
N VAL A 134 -2.51 -10.60 9.65
CA VAL A 134 -3.01 -9.81 10.78
C VAL A 134 -2.22 -10.14 12.05
N GLN A 135 -2.00 -11.43 12.32
CA GLN A 135 -1.25 -11.87 13.49
C GLN A 135 0.22 -11.47 13.44
N ALA A 136 0.77 -11.30 12.26
CA ALA A 136 2.15 -10.82 12.09
C ALA A 136 2.32 -9.32 12.37
N GLY A 137 1.22 -8.61 12.70
CA GLY A 137 1.28 -7.21 13.10
C GLY A 137 1.24 -6.22 11.95
N MET A 138 0.60 -6.57 10.84
CA MET A 138 0.54 -5.69 9.66
C MET A 138 -0.16 -4.36 9.93
N GLU A 139 -0.98 -4.29 10.98
CA GLU A 139 -1.75 -3.07 11.27
C GLU A 139 -0.85 -1.86 11.52
N VAL A 140 0.23 -2.03 12.26
CA VAL A 140 1.16 -0.92 12.55
C VAL A 140 1.75 -0.37 11.26
N GLY A 141 2.24 -1.26 10.38
CA GLY A 141 2.80 -0.83 9.10
C GLY A 141 1.78 -0.18 8.20
N ALA A 142 0.56 -0.72 8.16
CA ALA A 142 -0.52 -0.17 7.33
C ALA A 142 -0.91 1.24 7.78
N ARG A 143 -1.07 1.45 9.07
CA ARG A 143 -1.41 2.79 9.61
C ARG A 143 -0.26 3.77 9.41
N ASP A 144 0.97 3.33 9.62
CA ASP A 144 2.15 4.18 9.36
C ASP A 144 2.21 4.61 7.89
N MET A 145 1.95 3.70 6.95
CA MET A 145 1.93 4.04 5.52
C MET A 145 0.93 5.15 5.22
N MET A 146 -0.29 5.00 5.72
CA MET A 146 -1.33 6.01 5.49
C MET A 146 -0.97 7.36 6.11
N ASP A 147 -0.41 7.35 7.32
CA ASP A 147 0.03 8.59 7.98
C ASP A 147 1.15 9.26 7.19
N ARG A 148 2.09 8.47 6.68
CA ARG A 148 3.23 8.99 5.91
C ARG A 148 2.79 9.56 4.56
N ILE A 149 1.82 8.94 3.90
CA ILE A 149 1.21 9.49 2.69
C ILE A 149 0.60 10.86 3.01
N GLY A 150 -0.14 10.96 4.10
CA GLY A 150 -0.74 12.22 4.53
C GLY A 150 0.29 13.31 4.77
N GLU A 151 1.43 12.96 5.37
CA GLU A 151 2.52 13.90 5.62
C GLU A 151 3.13 14.41 4.31
N LEU A 152 3.33 13.51 3.35
CA LEU A 152 3.85 13.90 2.04
C LEU A 152 2.90 14.82 1.29
N LEU A 153 1.61 14.53 1.35
CA LEU A 153 0.59 15.37 0.71
C LEU A 153 0.54 16.76 1.34
N ALA A 154 0.64 16.86 2.65
CA ALA A 154 0.67 18.13 3.35
C ALA A 154 1.90 18.94 2.96
N ALA A 155 3.06 18.32 2.84
CA ALA A 155 4.29 18.98 2.43
C ALA A 155 4.23 19.45 0.97
N ALA A 156 3.58 18.71 0.09
CA ALA A 156 3.46 19.04 -1.33
C ALA A 156 2.54 20.23 -1.59
N ARG A 157 1.72 20.62 -0.61
CA ARG A 157 0.77 21.72 -0.74
C ARG A 157 1.34 23.08 -0.33
N VAL A 158 2.53 23.08 0.21
CA VAL A 158 3.19 24.30 0.67
C VAL A 158 3.94 25.01 -0.44
#